data_45da3541257c156e8d18ee95e6fedb90
#
_entry.id   45da3541257c156e8d18ee95e6fedb90
#
_cell.length_a   1.000
_cell.length_b   1.000
_cell.length_c   1.000
_cell.angle_alpha   90.00
_cell.angle_beta   90.00
_cell.angle_gamma   90.00
#
_symmetry.space_group_name_H-M   'P 1'
#
loop_
_entity.id
_entity.type
_entity.pdbx_description
1 polymer ?
#
loop_
_entity_poly.entity_id
_entity_poly.type
_entity_poly.pdbx_seq_one_letter_code
_entity_poly.pdbx_strand_id
1 'polypeptide(L)'
;MRLLHQLGGFAALFALSCLSPLQAAEVRVWTSASGSTVKAKFQKLDKGEVHLVTPENKVIKVKVATLSLADRAHLVDFAEADKKILTDVKLSIPEEDIRFDKKTIKTLEKKMGFGDSTHLAFNLIESEHFLIASTGRFSGKALAEMAERLWHGMAFQHMNFREDWGDKKKVIIVTTDEDVYGELGKWYANWLRNNITDENLAQQQSNRISTLWMRVAGTSIRLPEDEQEEFNAFETAKVFRIRDGNDRSYKKVFGPFPTHGLAGMLISHQMGGVSDISPTGYFALTTGHAYFKEIQLADKSETQLLDAGKYGEEDEISSASGFKDGRSWAKTLRKLVRQGKVIPDLEKLLSFTSADLTPEQLVLMYSFAYYIESDSARVAAFAEMVTRIESSNQVPAPIEIAKIFGHETVEEFQAAWTEFVKSTSFK
;
A
#
# COMPACT_ATOMS: atom_id res chain seq x y z
N MET A 1 24.28 18.15 81.26
CA MET A 1 23.29 17.61 82.21
C MET A 1 22.23 16.87 81.40
N ARG A 2 22.20 15.49 81.59
CA ARG A 2 21.07 14.57 81.34
C ARG A 2 20.46 14.53 79.93
N LEU A 3 20.24 13.49 79.33
CA LEU A 3 20.08 11.99 79.43
C LEU A 3 19.28 11.58 78.18
N LEU A 4 19.80 10.67 77.48
CA LEU A 4 19.21 9.41 76.93
C LEU A 4 17.70 9.38 76.67
N HIS A 5 17.31 8.97 75.46
CA HIS A 5 16.65 7.67 75.32
C HIS A 5 16.64 7.21 73.84
N GLN A 6 17.09 5.98 73.62
CA GLN A 6 16.95 5.18 72.41
C GLN A 6 15.48 4.79 72.26
N LEU A 7 15.03 4.65 71.02
CA LEU A 7 14.08 3.64 70.65
C LEU A 7 14.21 3.42 69.10
N GLY A 8 14.52 2.20 68.77
CA GLY A 8 14.61 1.73 67.42
C GLY A 8 13.24 1.58 66.77
N GLY A 9 13.20 1.79 65.49
CA GLY A 9 12.05 1.56 64.66
C GLY A 9 12.52 0.95 63.33
N PHE A 10 12.26 -0.34 63.14
CA PHE A 10 12.45 -1.08 61.90
C PHE A 10 11.70 -0.39 60.77
N ALA A 11 12.42 0.18 59.81
CA ALA A 11 11.82 0.56 58.56
C ALA A 11 11.78 -0.68 57.64
N ALA A 12 10.63 -1.34 57.57
CA ALA A 12 10.35 -2.34 56.57
C ALA A 12 10.27 -1.66 55.19
N LEU A 13 11.26 -1.90 54.35
CA LEU A 13 11.18 -1.55 52.94
C LEU A 13 10.10 -2.44 52.30
N PHE A 14 8.91 -1.90 52.10
CA PHE A 14 7.95 -2.41 51.19
C PHE A 14 8.47 -2.11 49.76
N ALA A 15 9.08 -3.12 49.13
CA ALA A 15 9.24 -3.14 47.69
C ALA A 15 7.84 -3.23 47.09
N LEU A 16 7.24 -2.09 46.74
CA LEU A 16 6.12 -2.08 45.83
C LEU A 16 6.66 -2.55 44.47
N SER A 17 6.51 -3.84 44.22
CA SER A 17 6.53 -4.37 42.85
C SER A 17 5.43 -3.67 42.08
N CYS A 18 5.79 -2.75 41.20
CA CYS A 18 4.88 -2.23 40.16
C CYS A 18 4.47 -3.41 39.28
N LEU A 19 3.45 -4.15 39.70
CA LEU A 19 2.65 -4.98 38.81
C LEU A 19 1.93 -3.98 37.91
N SER A 20 2.48 -3.75 36.72
CA SER A 20 1.71 -3.13 35.65
C SER A 20 0.40 -3.91 35.53
N PRO A 21 -0.77 -3.24 35.50
CA PRO A 21 -2.03 -3.96 35.33
C PRO A 21 -1.92 -4.72 34.00
N LEU A 22 -1.93 -6.05 34.07
CA LEU A 22 -2.17 -6.88 32.90
C LEU A 22 -3.47 -6.35 32.30
N GLN A 23 -3.37 -5.64 31.21
CA GLN A 23 -4.52 -5.19 30.43
C GLN A 23 -5.31 -6.46 30.12
N ALA A 24 -6.52 -6.58 30.66
CA ALA A 24 -7.34 -7.78 30.54
C ALA A 24 -7.50 -8.06 29.03
N ALA A 25 -6.92 -9.15 28.57
CA ALA A 25 -6.94 -9.52 27.17
C ALA A 25 -8.40 -9.65 26.70
N GLU A 26 -8.79 -8.81 25.76
CA GLU A 26 -10.11 -8.89 25.13
C GLU A 26 -10.23 -10.14 24.26
N VAL A 27 -11.46 -10.61 24.07
CA VAL A 27 -11.75 -11.69 23.12
C VAL A 27 -11.56 -11.13 21.72
N ARG A 28 -10.63 -11.68 20.97
CA ARG A 28 -10.40 -11.34 19.55
C ARG A 28 -10.48 -12.57 18.67
N VAL A 29 -10.57 -12.36 17.38
CA VAL A 29 -10.41 -13.41 16.38
C VAL A 29 -8.93 -13.57 16.10
N TRP A 30 -8.42 -14.77 16.30
CA TRP A 30 -7.07 -15.18 15.92
C TRP A 30 -7.14 -15.95 14.61
N THR A 31 -6.26 -15.64 13.69
CA THR A 31 -6.25 -16.21 12.34
C THR A 31 -4.94 -16.94 12.11
N SER A 32 -5.02 -18.14 11.54
CA SER A 32 -3.83 -18.85 11.09
C SER A 32 -3.36 -18.36 9.73
N ALA A 33 -2.10 -18.67 9.38
CA ALA A 33 -1.56 -18.41 8.05
C ALA A 33 -2.33 -19.13 6.90
N SER A 34 -3.14 -20.15 7.25
CA SER A 34 -4.03 -20.85 6.32
C SER A 34 -5.46 -20.33 6.31
N GLY A 35 -5.74 -19.19 6.99
CA GLY A 35 -7.06 -18.57 7.04
C GLY A 35 -8.04 -19.18 8.06
N SER A 36 -7.66 -20.22 8.83
CA SER A 36 -8.51 -20.77 9.90
C SER A 36 -8.56 -19.80 11.07
N THR A 37 -9.76 -19.58 11.65
CA THR A 37 -9.97 -18.61 12.70
C THR A 37 -10.43 -19.26 14.01
N VAL A 38 -10.09 -18.62 15.15
CA VAL A 38 -10.61 -18.96 16.48
C VAL A 38 -10.86 -17.69 17.30
N LYS A 39 -12.00 -17.60 17.97
CA LYS A 39 -12.28 -16.53 18.95
C LYS A 39 -11.72 -16.94 20.30
N ALA A 40 -10.79 -16.15 20.83
CA ALA A 40 -10.17 -16.46 22.13
C ALA A 40 -9.52 -15.22 22.76
N LYS A 41 -9.26 -15.29 24.06
CA LYS A 41 -8.45 -14.32 24.80
C LYS A 41 -7.00 -14.78 24.80
N PHE A 42 -6.06 -13.85 24.65
CA PHE A 42 -4.66 -14.13 24.92
C PHE A 42 -4.44 -14.43 26.40
N GLN A 43 -3.72 -15.49 26.71
CA GLN A 43 -3.34 -15.85 28.07
C GLN A 43 -1.85 -15.61 28.32
N LYS A 44 -1.00 -16.18 27.47
CA LYS A 44 0.45 -16.01 27.54
C LYS A 44 1.13 -16.46 26.26
N LEU A 45 2.37 -16.00 26.08
CA LEU A 45 3.33 -16.52 25.12
C LEU A 45 4.39 -17.36 25.87
N ASP A 46 4.62 -18.57 25.43
CA ASP A 46 5.56 -19.48 26.07
C ASP A 46 6.24 -20.38 25.03
N LYS A 47 7.56 -20.29 24.92
CA LYS A 47 8.39 -21.15 24.05
C LYS A 47 7.93 -21.25 22.58
N GLY A 48 7.49 -20.11 22.01
CA GLY A 48 7.02 -20.07 20.63
C GLY A 48 5.60 -20.59 20.41
N GLU A 49 4.84 -20.81 21.51
CA GLU A 49 3.41 -21.12 21.49
C GLU A 49 2.60 -20.01 22.17
N VAL A 50 1.51 -19.61 21.54
CA VAL A 50 0.50 -18.73 22.13
C VAL A 50 -0.55 -19.60 22.83
N HIS A 51 -0.79 -19.34 24.10
CA HIS A 51 -1.86 -19.94 24.84
C HIS A 51 -3.08 -19.03 24.76
N LEU A 52 -4.16 -19.54 24.23
CA LEU A 52 -5.42 -18.82 24.02
C LEU A 52 -6.53 -19.48 24.81
N VAL A 53 -7.42 -18.68 25.42
CA VAL A 53 -8.58 -19.18 26.17
C VAL A 53 -9.84 -18.87 25.36
N THR A 54 -10.53 -19.92 24.93
CA THR A 54 -11.80 -19.77 24.21
C THR A 54 -12.92 -19.29 25.14
N PRO A 55 -14.05 -18.79 24.60
CA PRO A 55 -15.21 -18.41 25.43
C PRO A 55 -15.73 -19.55 26.36
N GLU A 56 -15.50 -20.80 25.95
CA GLU A 56 -15.85 -21.98 26.73
C GLU A 56 -14.80 -22.34 27.81
N ASN A 57 -13.87 -21.42 28.10
CA ASN A 57 -12.75 -21.60 29.04
C ASN A 57 -11.78 -22.76 28.70
N LYS A 58 -11.73 -23.16 27.43
CA LYS A 58 -10.78 -24.15 26.98
C LYS A 58 -9.47 -23.46 26.59
N VAL A 59 -8.35 -23.93 27.12
CA VAL A 59 -7.01 -23.47 26.70
C VAL A 59 -6.60 -24.22 25.45
N ILE A 60 -6.27 -23.47 24.39
CA ILE A 60 -5.66 -23.98 23.17
C ILE A 60 -4.26 -23.42 23.04
N LYS A 61 -3.35 -24.23 22.49
CA LYS A 61 -1.97 -23.82 22.21
C LYS A 61 -1.78 -23.77 20.72
N VAL A 62 -1.31 -22.64 20.24
CA VAL A 62 -1.08 -22.38 18.82
C VAL A 62 0.39 -22.00 18.63
N LYS A 63 1.08 -22.66 17.71
CA LYS A 63 2.46 -22.27 17.38
C LYS A 63 2.44 -20.87 16.76
N VAL A 64 3.27 -19.94 17.24
CA VAL A 64 3.39 -18.60 16.67
C VAL A 64 3.65 -18.65 15.18
N ALA A 65 4.49 -19.59 14.72
CA ALA A 65 4.80 -19.79 13.31
C ALA A 65 3.60 -20.15 12.41
N THR A 66 2.47 -20.55 12.98
CA THR A 66 1.25 -20.87 12.23
C THR A 66 0.19 -19.76 12.28
N LEU A 67 0.45 -18.67 13.02
CA LEU A 67 -0.44 -17.51 13.05
C LEU A 67 -0.25 -16.63 11.81
N SER A 68 -1.28 -15.87 11.47
CA SER A 68 -1.20 -14.79 10.49
C SER A 68 -0.15 -13.75 10.92
N LEU A 69 0.36 -12.98 9.95
CA LEU A 69 1.29 -11.89 10.26
C LEU A 69 0.65 -10.82 11.14
N ALA A 70 -0.62 -10.50 10.91
CA ALA A 70 -1.38 -9.55 11.72
C ALA A 70 -1.46 -10.00 13.19
N ASP A 71 -1.66 -11.29 13.45
CA ASP A 71 -1.67 -11.83 14.81
C ASP A 71 -0.28 -11.91 15.43
N ARG A 72 0.76 -12.15 14.65
CA ARG A 72 2.15 -12.05 15.13
C ARG A 72 2.53 -10.63 15.47
N ALA A 73 2.16 -9.65 14.65
CA ALA A 73 2.37 -8.23 14.94
C ALA A 73 1.65 -7.83 16.23
N HIS A 74 0.40 -8.26 16.41
CA HIS A 74 -0.32 -8.05 17.66
C HIS A 74 0.42 -8.63 18.87
N LEU A 75 1.06 -9.80 18.75
CA LEU A 75 1.86 -10.37 19.84
C LEU A 75 3.12 -9.52 20.14
N VAL A 76 3.73 -8.90 19.14
CA VAL A 76 4.86 -7.97 19.35
C VAL A 76 4.39 -6.73 20.12
N ASP A 77 3.27 -6.15 19.73
CA ASP A 77 2.79 -4.90 20.31
C ASP A 77 2.11 -5.10 21.67
N PHE A 78 1.35 -6.18 21.83
CA PHE A 78 0.54 -6.43 23.04
C PHE A 78 1.27 -7.28 24.09
N ALA A 79 2.06 -8.27 23.67
CA ALA A 79 2.73 -9.22 24.54
C ALA A 79 4.25 -9.05 24.58
N GLU A 80 4.77 -7.94 24.01
CA GLU A 80 6.21 -7.64 23.92
C GLU A 80 7.02 -8.81 23.32
N ALA A 81 6.43 -9.56 22.40
CA ALA A 81 7.09 -10.67 21.77
C ALA A 81 8.33 -10.25 20.96
N ASP A 82 9.31 -11.11 20.85
CA ASP A 82 10.50 -10.85 20.03
C ASP A 82 10.10 -10.63 18.56
N LYS A 83 10.51 -9.50 17.99
CA LYS A 83 10.24 -9.11 16.60
C LYS A 83 10.67 -10.16 15.57
N LYS A 84 11.58 -11.06 15.91
CA LYS A 84 11.95 -12.20 15.06
C LYS A 84 10.77 -13.05 14.64
N ILE A 85 9.71 -13.10 15.43
CA ILE A 85 8.51 -13.85 15.04
C ILE A 85 7.83 -13.31 13.77
N LEU A 86 8.12 -12.08 13.38
CA LEU A 86 7.63 -11.45 12.16
C LEU A 86 8.50 -11.82 10.94
N THR A 87 9.80 -12.04 11.15
CA THR A 87 10.78 -12.33 10.09
C THR A 87 11.02 -13.82 9.85
N ASP A 88 10.66 -14.68 10.80
CA ASP A 88 10.78 -16.14 10.67
C ASP A 88 9.74 -16.74 9.69
N VAL A 89 9.04 -15.92 8.96
CA VAL A 89 8.08 -16.37 7.97
C VAL A 89 8.80 -16.83 6.71
N LYS A 90 8.78 -18.12 6.46
CA LYS A 90 9.16 -18.64 5.15
C LYS A 90 8.04 -18.33 4.17
N LEU A 91 8.33 -17.50 3.18
CA LEU A 91 7.47 -17.39 2.02
C LEU A 91 7.36 -18.78 1.37
N SER A 92 6.16 -19.31 1.34
CA SER A 92 5.86 -20.49 0.55
C SER A 92 5.74 -20.05 -0.90
N ILE A 93 6.81 -20.18 -1.66
CA ILE A 93 6.78 -19.91 -3.11
C ILE A 93 5.99 -21.06 -3.74
N PRO A 94 4.89 -20.80 -4.44
CA PRO A 94 4.18 -21.84 -5.17
C PRO A 94 5.10 -22.52 -6.17
N GLU A 95 5.09 -23.86 -6.23
CA GLU A 95 5.85 -24.64 -7.21
C GLU A 95 5.34 -24.40 -8.64
N GLU A 96 4.06 -24.05 -8.78
CA GLU A 96 3.43 -23.72 -10.06
C GLU A 96 3.04 -22.24 -10.12
N ASP A 97 3.02 -21.70 -11.34
CA ASP A 97 2.51 -20.37 -11.60
C ASP A 97 1.08 -20.22 -11.07
N ILE A 98 0.81 -19.13 -10.34
CA ILE A 98 -0.55 -18.81 -9.92
C ILE A 98 -1.37 -18.57 -11.19
N ARG A 99 -2.26 -19.51 -11.49
CA ARG A 99 -3.15 -19.42 -12.65
C ARG A 99 -4.48 -18.83 -12.20
N PHE A 100 -4.77 -17.69 -12.79
CA PHE A 100 -6.07 -17.08 -12.62
C PHE A 100 -7.12 -17.81 -13.50
N ASP A 101 -8.22 -18.25 -12.90
CA ASP A 101 -9.30 -18.87 -13.66
C ASP A 101 -10.14 -17.79 -14.38
N LYS A 102 -9.91 -17.64 -15.68
CA LYS A 102 -10.65 -16.67 -16.52
C LYS A 102 -12.18 -16.88 -16.52
N LYS A 103 -12.67 -18.03 -16.07
CA LYS A 103 -14.11 -18.30 -15.96
C LYS A 103 -14.78 -17.51 -14.84
N THR A 104 -14.00 -17.04 -13.85
CA THR A 104 -14.50 -16.16 -12.78
C THR A 104 -14.83 -14.76 -13.28
N ILE A 105 -14.30 -14.36 -14.46
CA ILE A 105 -14.58 -13.04 -15.05
C ILE A 105 -15.93 -13.06 -15.76
N LYS A 106 -16.86 -12.25 -15.28
CA LYS A 106 -18.23 -12.15 -15.79
C LYS A 106 -18.49 -10.78 -16.41
N THR A 107 -19.25 -10.76 -17.50
CA THR A 107 -19.85 -9.53 -18.00
C THR A 107 -21.18 -9.36 -17.29
N LEU A 108 -21.42 -8.19 -16.71
CA LEU A 108 -22.69 -7.84 -16.08
C LEU A 108 -23.61 -7.19 -17.15
N GLU A 109 -24.89 -7.48 -17.08
CA GLU A 109 -25.90 -6.82 -17.92
C GLU A 109 -26.16 -5.38 -17.46
N LYS A 110 -26.03 -5.15 -16.16
CA LYS A 110 -26.17 -3.86 -15.54
C LYS A 110 -24.98 -2.96 -15.86
N LYS A 111 -25.21 -1.66 -15.95
CA LYS A 111 -24.19 -0.64 -16.18
C LYS A 111 -24.01 0.20 -14.94
N MET A 112 -22.79 0.69 -14.70
CA MET A 112 -22.52 1.73 -13.73
C MET A 112 -22.75 3.09 -14.38
N GLY A 113 -23.59 3.91 -13.78
CA GLY A 113 -23.95 5.23 -14.28
C GLY A 113 -23.49 6.37 -13.39
N PHE A 114 -23.20 7.51 -13.98
CA PHE A 114 -22.86 8.72 -13.23
C PHE A 114 -23.75 9.88 -13.69
N GLY A 115 -24.74 10.22 -12.86
CA GLY A 115 -25.76 11.21 -13.18
C GLY A 115 -26.74 10.71 -14.27
N ASP A 116 -27.46 11.66 -14.87
CA ASP A 116 -28.55 11.37 -15.84
C ASP A 116 -28.05 11.16 -17.28
N SER A 117 -26.74 11.29 -17.52
CA SER A 117 -26.17 11.20 -18.86
C SER A 117 -26.00 9.74 -19.29
N THR A 118 -26.64 9.38 -20.39
CA THR A 118 -26.45 8.03 -21.01
C THR A 118 -25.01 7.82 -21.50
N HIS A 119 -24.24 8.88 -21.72
CA HIS A 119 -22.83 8.82 -22.10
C HIS A 119 -21.96 8.35 -20.92
N LEU A 120 -22.40 8.58 -19.68
CA LEU A 120 -21.72 8.15 -18.48
C LEU A 120 -22.21 6.79 -17.95
N ALA A 121 -22.76 5.96 -18.82
CA ALA A 121 -23.18 4.59 -18.52
C ALA A 121 -22.12 3.59 -18.99
N PHE A 122 -21.34 3.05 -18.07
CA PHE A 122 -20.19 2.18 -18.30
C PHE A 122 -20.58 0.71 -18.28
N ASN A 123 -20.12 -0.06 -19.25
CA ASN A 123 -20.26 -1.51 -19.24
C ASN A 123 -19.38 -2.13 -18.16
N LEU A 124 -19.89 -3.16 -17.47
CA LEU A 124 -19.23 -3.76 -16.34
C LEU A 124 -18.70 -5.16 -16.61
N ILE A 125 -17.47 -5.38 -16.19
CA ILE A 125 -16.84 -6.67 -16.08
C ILE A 125 -16.48 -6.89 -14.62
N GLU A 126 -16.97 -7.96 -14.03
CA GLU A 126 -16.71 -8.35 -12.66
C GLU A 126 -15.66 -9.46 -12.61
N SER A 127 -14.76 -9.38 -11.65
CA SER A 127 -13.84 -10.43 -11.24
C SER A 127 -13.89 -10.63 -9.72
N GLU A 128 -12.99 -11.42 -9.15
CA GLU A 128 -12.99 -11.71 -7.70
C GLU A 128 -12.82 -10.46 -6.86
N HIS A 129 -11.89 -9.55 -7.24
CA HIS A 129 -11.55 -8.37 -6.44
C HIS A 129 -11.89 -7.05 -7.13
N PHE A 130 -12.22 -7.09 -8.43
CA PHE A 130 -12.37 -5.86 -9.22
C PHE A 130 -13.69 -5.80 -9.98
N LEU A 131 -14.14 -4.57 -10.18
CA LEU A 131 -15.19 -4.21 -11.10
C LEU A 131 -14.63 -3.23 -12.13
N ILE A 132 -14.53 -3.64 -13.38
CA ILE A 132 -14.04 -2.83 -14.48
C ILE A 132 -15.22 -2.16 -15.17
N ALA A 133 -15.37 -0.86 -14.97
CA ALA A 133 -16.36 -0.03 -15.65
C ALA A 133 -15.71 0.60 -16.90
N SER A 134 -16.19 0.29 -18.08
CA SER A 134 -15.52 0.71 -19.31
C SER A 134 -16.45 1.21 -20.41
N THR A 135 -15.97 2.20 -21.17
CA THR A 135 -16.53 2.64 -22.44
C THR A 135 -15.50 2.54 -23.54
N GLY A 136 -15.96 2.43 -24.80
CA GLY A 136 -15.05 2.38 -25.94
C GLY A 136 -14.55 0.97 -26.30
N ARG A 137 -13.40 0.88 -26.98
CA ARG A 137 -12.91 -0.36 -27.62
C ARG A 137 -11.93 -1.13 -26.74
N PHE A 138 -12.29 -1.40 -25.48
CA PHE A 138 -11.47 -2.19 -24.58
C PHE A 138 -11.90 -3.64 -24.47
N SER A 139 -10.95 -4.51 -24.15
CA SER A 139 -11.25 -5.80 -23.57
C SER A 139 -11.30 -5.69 -22.06
N GLY A 140 -12.46 -5.37 -21.49
CA GLY A 140 -12.64 -5.31 -20.04
C GLY A 140 -12.23 -6.60 -19.33
N LYS A 141 -12.42 -7.76 -19.98
CA LYS A 141 -11.95 -9.06 -19.46
C LYS A 141 -10.41 -9.12 -19.34
N ALA A 142 -9.68 -8.60 -20.32
CA ALA A 142 -8.21 -8.58 -20.24
C ALA A 142 -7.71 -7.63 -19.15
N LEU A 143 -8.40 -6.50 -18.96
CA LEU A 143 -8.09 -5.57 -17.87
C LEU A 143 -8.36 -6.20 -16.50
N ALA A 144 -9.49 -6.89 -16.34
CA ALA A 144 -9.82 -7.61 -15.11
C ALA A 144 -8.78 -8.71 -14.82
N GLU A 145 -8.38 -9.49 -15.83
CA GLU A 145 -7.33 -10.50 -15.67
C GLU A 145 -6.01 -9.89 -15.17
N MET A 146 -5.61 -8.76 -15.73
CA MET A 146 -4.38 -8.10 -15.30
C MET A 146 -4.47 -7.53 -13.90
N ALA A 147 -5.60 -6.90 -13.54
CA ALA A 147 -5.84 -6.39 -12.21
C ALA A 147 -5.76 -7.52 -11.17
N GLU A 148 -6.37 -8.68 -11.46
CA GLU A 148 -6.29 -9.86 -10.59
C GLU A 148 -4.86 -10.41 -10.47
N ARG A 149 -4.12 -10.48 -11.57
CA ARG A 149 -2.71 -10.92 -11.53
C ARG A 149 -1.85 -10.00 -10.68
N LEU A 150 -2.06 -8.69 -10.79
CA LEU A 150 -1.36 -7.72 -9.95
C LEU A 150 -1.78 -7.88 -8.47
N TRP A 151 -3.08 -8.03 -8.20
CA TRP A 151 -3.58 -8.25 -6.84
C TRP A 151 -2.97 -9.51 -6.21
N HIS A 152 -3.01 -10.64 -6.90
CA HIS A 152 -2.42 -11.89 -6.41
C HIS A 152 -0.91 -11.79 -6.19
N GLY A 153 -0.19 -11.12 -7.09
CA GLY A 153 1.25 -10.90 -6.94
C GLY A 153 1.58 -10.05 -5.71
N MET A 154 0.82 -8.99 -5.48
CA MET A 154 0.99 -8.13 -4.30
C MET A 154 0.56 -8.84 -3.02
N ALA A 155 -0.56 -9.54 -3.02
CA ALA A 155 -1.03 -10.32 -1.87
C ALA A 155 0.00 -11.39 -1.46
N PHE A 156 0.63 -12.04 -2.43
CA PHE A 156 1.71 -12.98 -2.16
C PHE A 156 2.93 -12.31 -1.55
N GLN A 157 3.41 -11.20 -2.12
CA GLN A 157 4.59 -10.49 -1.64
C GLN A 157 4.40 -9.86 -0.26
N HIS A 158 3.18 -9.41 0.03
CA HIS A 158 2.90 -8.66 1.25
C HIS A 158 2.27 -9.49 2.36
N MET A 159 1.94 -10.74 2.11
CA MET A 159 1.49 -11.79 3.02
C MET A 159 0.21 -11.53 3.84
N ASN A 160 -0.26 -10.30 3.98
CA ASN A 160 -1.47 -9.95 4.72
C ASN A 160 -2.58 -9.33 3.85
N PHE A 161 -2.27 -8.99 2.61
CA PHE A 161 -3.18 -8.25 1.74
C PHE A 161 -4.55 -8.92 1.53
N ARG A 162 -4.59 -10.26 1.54
CA ARG A 162 -5.82 -11.04 1.37
C ARG A 162 -6.74 -10.98 2.58
N GLU A 163 -6.19 -10.87 3.78
CA GLU A 163 -6.95 -10.93 5.02
C GLU A 163 -7.84 -9.70 5.20
N ASP A 164 -7.39 -8.54 4.72
CA ASP A 164 -8.05 -7.25 4.93
C ASP A 164 -8.99 -6.86 3.79
N TRP A 165 -8.91 -7.58 2.66
CA TRP A 165 -9.69 -7.18 1.47
C TRP A 165 -11.19 -7.39 1.63
N GLY A 166 -11.61 -8.46 2.27
CA GLY A 166 -13.01 -8.86 2.32
C GLY A 166 -13.57 -9.25 0.95
N ASP A 167 -14.86 -9.07 0.76
CA ASP A 167 -15.61 -9.40 -0.46
C ASP A 167 -16.00 -8.17 -1.30
N LYS A 168 -15.55 -6.97 -0.89
CA LYS A 168 -15.77 -5.74 -1.63
C LYS A 168 -14.95 -5.67 -2.93
N LYS A 169 -15.48 -4.98 -3.92
CA LYS A 169 -14.84 -4.77 -5.23
C LYS A 169 -14.13 -3.43 -5.30
N LYS A 170 -12.91 -3.42 -5.84
CA LYS A 170 -12.27 -2.16 -6.27
C LYS A 170 -12.73 -1.80 -7.67
N VAL A 171 -13.23 -0.59 -7.83
CA VAL A 171 -13.73 -0.11 -9.13
C VAL A 171 -12.61 0.57 -9.91
N ILE A 172 -12.50 0.17 -11.18
CA ILE A 172 -11.59 0.76 -12.15
C ILE A 172 -12.42 1.23 -13.34
N ILE A 173 -12.48 2.53 -13.53
CA ILE A 173 -13.20 3.17 -14.62
C ILE A 173 -12.22 3.48 -15.74
N VAL A 174 -12.52 3.01 -16.95
CA VAL A 174 -11.61 3.15 -18.10
C VAL A 174 -12.37 3.64 -19.32
N THR A 175 -11.83 4.69 -19.96
CA THR A 175 -12.34 5.18 -21.22
C THR A 175 -11.22 5.56 -22.20
N THR A 176 -11.44 5.39 -23.51
CA THR A 176 -10.61 5.99 -24.57
C THR A 176 -11.22 7.28 -25.10
N ASP A 177 -12.46 7.55 -24.75
CA ASP A 177 -13.23 8.69 -25.25
C ASP A 177 -12.93 9.91 -24.36
N GLU A 178 -12.40 10.95 -24.98
CA GLU A 178 -12.02 12.18 -24.31
C GLU A 178 -13.24 12.99 -23.84
N ASP A 179 -14.33 12.95 -24.60
CA ASP A 179 -15.58 13.65 -24.25
C ASP A 179 -16.22 12.98 -23.03
N VAL A 180 -16.30 11.64 -23.03
CA VAL A 180 -16.79 10.87 -21.88
C VAL A 180 -15.91 11.12 -20.64
N TYR A 181 -14.60 11.18 -20.80
CA TYR A 181 -13.69 11.49 -19.70
C TYR A 181 -13.95 12.90 -19.17
N GLY A 182 -14.12 13.89 -20.07
CA GLY A 182 -14.42 15.27 -19.70
C GLY A 182 -15.78 15.43 -19.01
N GLU A 183 -16.83 14.74 -19.51
CA GLU A 183 -18.14 14.73 -18.87
C GLU A 183 -18.11 14.11 -17.48
N LEU A 184 -17.39 13.01 -17.29
CA LEU A 184 -17.20 12.38 -15.98
C LEU A 184 -16.53 13.34 -14.99
N GLY A 185 -15.53 14.10 -15.43
CA GLY A 185 -14.89 15.11 -14.60
C GLY A 185 -15.80 16.24 -14.18
N LYS A 186 -16.64 16.73 -15.11
CA LYS A 186 -17.66 17.76 -14.81
C LYS A 186 -18.70 17.24 -13.83
N TRP A 187 -19.19 16.02 -14.05
CA TRP A 187 -20.12 15.37 -13.14
C TRP A 187 -19.49 15.26 -11.73
N TYR A 188 -18.26 14.75 -11.62
CA TYR A 188 -17.60 14.58 -10.34
C TYR A 188 -17.34 15.91 -9.61
N ALA A 189 -16.95 16.95 -10.32
CA ALA A 189 -16.79 18.28 -9.74
C ALA A 189 -18.11 18.83 -9.16
N ASN A 190 -19.23 18.60 -9.85
CA ASN A 190 -20.56 18.96 -9.37
C ASN A 190 -20.99 18.08 -8.19
N TRP A 191 -20.72 16.78 -8.25
CA TRP A 191 -21.02 15.85 -7.16
C TRP A 191 -20.29 16.27 -5.87
N LEU A 192 -19.00 16.60 -5.93
CA LEU A 192 -18.23 17.09 -4.78
C LEU A 192 -18.86 18.33 -4.16
N ARG A 193 -19.31 19.27 -5.00
CA ARG A 193 -19.96 20.53 -4.55
C ARG A 193 -21.24 20.27 -3.77
N ASN A 194 -21.98 19.23 -4.14
CA ASN A 194 -23.29 18.93 -3.57
C ASN A 194 -23.24 17.94 -2.39
N ASN A 195 -22.14 17.20 -2.24
CA ASN A 195 -22.05 16.10 -1.26
C ASN A 195 -21.01 16.32 -0.16
N ILE A 196 -20.21 17.38 -0.23
CA ILE A 196 -19.29 17.78 0.86
C ILE A 196 -19.99 18.84 1.71
N THR A 197 -20.11 18.57 3.01
CA THR A 197 -20.84 19.43 3.96
C THR A 197 -20.16 20.80 4.17
N ASP A 198 -18.82 20.83 4.17
CA ASP A 198 -18.06 22.07 4.25
C ASP A 198 -18.03 22.75 2.86
N GLU A 199 -18.76 23.85 2.71
CA GLU A 199 -18.89 24.58 1.45
C GLU A 199 -17.54 25.07 0.90
N ASN A 200 -16.61 25.50 1.76
CA ASN A 200 -15.30 25.97 1.33
C ASN A 200 -14.47 24.81 0.79
N LEU A 201 -14.46 23.70 1.49
CA LEU A 201 -13.78 22.47 1.07
C LEU A 201 -14.41 21.92 -0.22
N ALA A 202 -15.73 21.89 -0.32
CA ALA A 202 -16.48 21.49 -1.50
C ALA A 202 -16.09 22.31 -2.73
N GLN A 203 -16.07 23.63 -2.58
CA GLN A 203 -15.69 24.56 -3.65
C GLN A 203 -14.22 24.38 -4.04
N GLN A 204 -13.32 24.27 -3.07
CA GLN A 204 -11.88 24.06 -3.33
C GLN A 204 -11.64 22.75 -4.10
N GLN A 205 -12.22 21.65 -3.65
CA GLN A 205 -12.06 20.35 -4.30
C GLN A 205 -12.70 20.34 -5.70
N SER A 206 -13.90 20.88 -5.86
CA SER A 206 -14.56 21.00 -7.16
C SER A 206 -13.73 21.82 -8.15
N ASN A 207 -13.18 22.96 -7.73
CA ASN A 207 -12.31 23.80 -8.55
C ASN A 207 -11.02 23.06 -8.95
N ARG A 208 -10.41 22.33 -8.01
CA ARG A 208 -9.23 21.51 -8.27
C ARG A 208 -9.52 20.45 -9.35
N ILE A 209 -10.62 19.72 -9.22
CA ILE A 209 -11.04 18.73 -10.22
C ILE A 209 -11.28 19.41 -11.57
N SER A 210 -12.04 20.50 -11.63
CA SER A 210 -12.32 21.21 -12.87
C SER A 210 -11.06 21.72 -13.59
N THR A 211 -10.01 22.07 -12.82
CA THR A 211 -8.75 22.58 -13.37
C THR A 211 -7.82 21.45 -13.84
N LEU A 212 -7.74 20.34 -13.10
CA LEU A 212 -6.74 19.32 -13.33
C LEU A 212 -7.23 18.13 -14.16
N TRP A 213 -8.54 17.86 -14.18
CA TRP A 213 -9.09 16.62 -14.73
C TRP A 213 -8.61 16.30 -16.16
N MET A 214 -8.72 17.27 -17.05
CA MET A 214 -8.31 17.08 -18.45
C MET A 214 -6.80 17.06 -18.65
N ARG A 215 -6.02 17.50 -17.66
CA ARG A 215 -4.56 17.56 -17.72
C ARG A 215 -3.92 16.25 -17.25
N VAL A 216 -4.66 15.43 -16.48
CA VAL A 216 -4.17 14.12 -16.02
C VAL A 216 -4.88 13.00 -16.78
N ALA A 217 -4.15 11.92 -17.04
CA ALA A 217 -4.70 10.74 -17.69
C ALA A 217 -5.32 9.75 -16.69
N GLY A 218 -5.24 10.02 -15.40
CA GLY A 218 -5.84 9.19 -14.35
C GLY A 218 -5.90 9.89 -13.01
N THR A 219 -6.90 9.52 -12.24
CA THR A 219 -7.15 10.06 -10.90
C THR A 219 -7.96 9.07 -10.07
N SER A 220 -8.25 9.43 -8.83
CA SER A 220 -9.22 8.70 -7.99
C SER A 220 -10.46 9.55 -7.82
N ILE A 221 -11.62 8.90 -7.77
CA ILE A 221 -12.89 9.51 -7.42
C ILE A 221 -13.52 8.77 -6.24
N ARG A 222 -14.34 9.47 -5.49
CA ARG A 222 -15.26 8.85 -4.53
C ARG A 222 -16.51 8.41 -5.27
N LEU A 223 -16.92 7.17 -5.06
CA LEU A 223 -18.18 6.64 -5.61
C LEU A 223 -19.36 7.13 -4.77
N PRO A 224 -20.52 7.42 -5.38
CA PRO A 224 -21.78 7.61 -4.67
C PRO A 224 -22.13 6.38 -3.81
N GLU A 225 -22.82 6.61 -2.70
CA GLU A 225 -23.16 5.53 -1.74
C GLU A 225 -24.06 4.45 -2.37
N ASP A 226 -25.00 4.85 -3.21
CA ASP A 226 -25.86 3.94 -3.95
C ASP A 226 -25.08 3.01 -4.88
N GLU A 227 -24.07 3.52 -5.58
CA GLU A 227 -23.19 2.70 -6.42
C GLU A 227 -22.29 1.78 -5.57
N GLN A 228 -21.84 2.26 -4.40
CA GLN A 228 -21.06 1.42 -3.47
C GLN A 228 -21.89 0.24 -2.95
N GLU A 229 -23.13 0.50 -2.53
CA GLU A 229 -24.04 -0.53 -2.01
C GLU A 229 -24.46 -1.51 -3.12
N GLU A 230 -24.85 -0.98 -4.27
CA GLU A 230 -25.34 -1.77 -5.38
C GLU A 230 -24.33 -2.80 -5.88
N PHE A 231 -23.05 -2.42 -5.95
CA PHE A 231 -21.98 -3.24 -6.49
C PHE A 231 -21.06 -3.85 -5.42
N ASN A 232 -21.41 -3.71 -4.15
CA ASN A 232 -20.53 -4.08 -3.02
C ASN A 232 -19.11 -3.56 -3.24
N ALA A 233 -19.00 -2.27 -3.54
CA ALA A 233 -17.74 -1.63 -3.93
C ALA A 233 -17.11 -0.86 -2.79
N PHE A 234 -15.79 -0.68 -2.87
CA PHE A 234 -15.08 0.28 -2.03
C PHE A 234 -15.47 1.72 -2.42
N GLU A 235 -15.38 2.63 -1.45
CA GLU A 235 -15.68 4.05 -1.63
C GLU A 235 -14.91 4.71 -2.77
N THR A 236 -13.68 4.28 -3.04
CA THR A 236 -12.78 4.93 -4.01
C THR A 236 -12.63 4.10 -5.27
N ALA A 237 -12.86 4.72 -6.42
CA ALA A 237 -12.57 4.18 -7.74
C ALA A 237 -11.36 4.85 -8.38
N LYS A 238 -10.60 4.08 -9.19
CA LYS A 238 -9.58 4.62 -10.10
C LYS A 238 -10.19 4.91 -11.46
N VAL A 239 -9.88 6.08 -12.00
CA VAL A 239 -10.32 6.49 -13.34
C VAL A 239 -9.10 6.62 -14.24
N PHE A 240 -9.14 6.03 -15.41
CA PHE A 240 -8.08 6.13 -16.42
C PHE A 240 -8.65 6.56 -17.76
N ARG A 241 -8.03 7.59 -18.36
CA ARG A 241 -8.16 7.89 -19.77
C ARG A 241 -6.99 7.27 -20.51
N ILE A 242 -7.26 6.25 -21.30
CA ILE A 242 -6.23 5.61 -22.12
C ILE A 242 -6.32 6.21 -23.52
N ARG A 243 -5.26 6.83 -23.99
CA ARG A 243 -5.20 7.38 -25.34
C ARG A 243 -5.37 6.24 -26.36
N ASP A 244 -6.25 6.45 -27.33
CA ASP A 244 -6.43 5.51 -28.45
C ASP A 244 -5.23 5.64 -29.39
N GLY A 245 -4.07 5.22 -28.91
CA GLY A 245 -2.84 5.17 -29.71
C GLY A 245 -2.93 4.02 -30.70
N ASN A 246 -2.19 4.12 -31.83
CA ASN A 246 -2.05 3.05 -32.83
C ASN A 246 -1.42 1.77 -32.28
N ASP A 247 -1.05 1.75 -31.01
CA ASP A 247 -0.47 0.58 -30.35
C ASP A 247 -1.56 -0.39 -29.94
N ARG A 248 -1.75 -1.42 -30.78
CA ARG A 248 -2.69 -2.52 -30.53
C ARG A 248 -2.43 -3.29 -29.23
N SER A 249 -1.25 -3.09 -28.61
CA SER A 249 -0.88 -3.73 -27.36
C SER A 249 -1.74 -3.24 -26.19
N TYR A 250 -2.10 -1.97 -26.15
CA TYR A 250 -2.96 -1.39 -25.09
C TYR A 250 -4.42 -1.86 -25.11
N LYS A 251 -4.86 -2.51 -26.18
CA LYS A 251 -6.22 -3.10 -26.26
C LYS A 251 -6.39 -4.37 -25.42
N LYS A 252 -5.28 -4.98 -25.02
CA LYS A 252 -5.26 -6.27 -24.32
C LYS A 252 -4.54 -6.26 -22.99
N VAL A 253 -3.85 -5.17 -22.65
CA VAL A 253 -2.96 -5.09 -21.49
C VAL A 253 -3.04 -3.70 -20.90
N PHE A 254 -3.05 -3.56 -19.58
CA PHE A 254 -2.76 -2.27 -18.98
C PHE A 254 -1.39 -1.81 -19.43
N GLY A 255 -1.30 -0.62 -20.01
CA GLY A 255 -0.03 0.02 -20.25
C GLY A 255 0.70 0.38 -18.93
N PRO A 256 1.92 0.89 -19.01
CA PRO A 256 2.68 1.26 -17.82
C PRO A 256 1.92 2.18 -16.86
N PHE A 257 1.31 3.24 -17.37
CA PHE A 257 0.59 4.22 -16.57
C PHE A 257 -0.61 3.65 -15.77
N PRO A 258 -1.55 2.87 -16.35
CA PRO A 258 -2.60 2.23 -15.55
C PRO A 258 -2.04 1.21 -14.53
N THR A 259 -0.96 0.50 -14.87
CA THR A 259 -0.28 -0.42 -13.94
C THR A 259 0.25 0.34 -12.72
N HIS A 260 0.92 1.49 -12.95
CA HIS A 260 1.36 2.37 -11.88
C HIS A 260 0.20 2.81 -10.97
N GLY A 261 -0.87 3.34 -11.57
CA GLY A 261 -2.03 3.82 -10.81
C GLY A 261 -2.73 2.72 -10.02
N LEU A 262 -2.83 1.52 -10.58
CA LEU A 262 -3.41 0.37 -9.90
C LEU A 262 -2.51 -0.12 -8.76
N ALA A 263 -1.20 -0.25 -8.98
CA ALA A 263 -0.25 -0.62 -7.95
C ALA A 263 -0.26 0.40 -6.79
N GLY A 264 -0.28 1.71 -7.10
CA GLY A 264 -0.42 2.76 -6.09
C GLY A 264 -1.73 2.66 -5.28
N MET A 265 -2.85 2.32 -5.93
CA MET A 265 -4.11 2.09 -5.24
C MET A 265 -4.04 0.88 -4.30
N LEU A 266 -3.44 -0.21 -4.75
CA LEU A 266 -3.35 -1.45 -3.98
C LEU A 266 -2.42 -1.28 -2.77
N ILE A 267 -1.25 -0.65 -2.93
CA ILE A 267 -0.35 -0.39 -1.79
C ILE A 267 -0.99 0.58 -0.79
N SER A 268 -1.72 1.58 -1.26
CA SER A 268 -2.47 2.48 -0.37
C SER A 268 -3.55 1.74 0.42
N HIS A 269 -4.27 0.82 -0.22
CA HIS A 269 -5.25 -0.03 0.47
C HIS A 269 -4.56 -0.91 1.52
N GLN A 270 -3.44 -1.52 1.19
CA GLN A 270 -2.68 -2.35 2.10
C GLN A 270 -2.16 -1.58 3.32
N MET A 271 -1.84 -0.30 3.16
CA MET A 271 -1.42 0.59 4.26
C MET A 271 -2.59 1.22 5.03
N GLY A 272 -3.81 0.69 4.95
CA GLY A 272 -4.95 1.18 5.72
C GLY A 272 -5.74 2.33 5.10
N GLY A 273 -5.64 2.56 3.78
CA GLY A 273 -6.53 3.46 3.03
C GLY A 273 -6.39 4.96 3.26
N VAL A 274 -5.49 5.41 3.90
CA VAL A 274 -4.62 6.57 3.99
C VAL A 274 -5.04 8.01 3.75
N SER A 275 -6.25 8.41 3.97
CA SER A 275 -6.51 9.87 4.04
C SER A 275 -5.88 10.55 5.27
N ASP A 276 -5.57 9.79 6.31
CA ASP A 276 -5.17 10.30 7.64
C ASP A 276 -3.72 10.03 8.03
N ILE A 277 -2.94 9.33 7.19
CA ILE A 277 -1.54 9.09 7.48
C ILE A 277 -0.73 10.39 7.35
N SER A 278 0.16 10.60 8.29
CA SER A 278 1.17 11.65 8.19
C SER A 278 1.81 11.62 6.79
N PRO A 279 1.87 12.75 6.07
CA PRO A 279 2.48 12.80 4.74
C PRO A 279 3.96 12.38 4.74
N THR A 280 4.63 12.40 5.88
CA THR A 280 6.05 12.05 6.02
C THR A 280 6.28 10.57 5.71
N GLY A 281 7.04 10.32 4.65
CA GLY A 281 7.41 8.99 4.20
C GLY A 281 6.37 8.27 3.34
N TYR A 282 5.10 8.58 3.52
CA TYR A 282 4.03 7.92 2.79
C TYR A 282 4.13 8.11 1.27
N PHE A 283 4.37 9.34 0.83
CA PHE A 283 4.55 9.66 -0.59
C PHE A 283 5.69 8.83 -1.20
N ALA A 284 6.83 8.75 -0.50
CA ALA A 284 7.99 8.00 -0.98
C ALA A 284 7.71 6.50 -1.10
N LEU A 285 7.02 5.92 -0.12
CA LEU A 285 6.67 4.49 -0.11
C LEU A 285 5.71 4.15 -1.25
N THR A 286 4.59 4.85 -1.35
CA THR A 286 3.55 4.56 -2.34
C THR A 286 4.02 4.85 -3.77
N THR A 287 4.72 5.96 -3.97
CA THR A 287 5.26 6.35 -5.28
C THR A 287 6.36 5.39 -5.73
N GLY A 288 7.33 5.10 -4.87
CA GLY A 288 8.41 4.17 -5.18
C GLY A 288 7.89 2.78 -5.52
N HIS A 289 6.93 2.26 -4.75
CA HIS A 289 6.30 0.97 -5.01
C HIS A 289 5.51 0.95 -6.32
N ALA A 290 4.76 2.01 -6.62
CA ALA A 290 4.00 2.09 -7.87
C ALA A 290 4.92 2.07 -9.10
N TYR A 291 6.03 2.80 -9.07
CA TYR A 291 7.06 2.75 -10.13
C TYR A 291 7.76 1.40 -10.19
N PHE A 292 8.03 0.77 -9.06
CA PHE A 292 8.63 -0.56 -9.03
C PHE A 292 7.73 -1.58 -9.76
N LYS A 293 6.44 -1.60 -9.48
CA LYS A 293 5.49 -2.50 -10.14
C LYS A 293 5.27 -2.14 -11.62
N GLU A 294 5.21 -0.86 -11.95
CA GLU A 294 5.13 -0.39 -13.34
C GLU A 294 6.30 -0.93 -14.17
N ILE A 295 7.53 -0.72 -13.71
CA ILE A 295 8.73 -1.15 -14.42
C ILE A 295 8.86 -2.67 -14.43
N GLN A 296 8.57 -3.35 -13.31
CA GLN A 296 8.63 -4.80 -13.21
C GLN A 296 7.68 -5.50 -14.20
N LEU A 297 6.49 -4.96 -14.41
CA LEU A 297 5.46 -5.60 -15.24
C LEU A 297 5.44 -5.11 -16.68
N ALA A 298 5.84 -3.86 -16.94
CA ALA A 298 5.80 -3.26 -18.26
C ALA A 298 7.20 -3.01 -18.88
N ASP A 299 8.28 -3.34 -18.18
CA ASP A 299 9.68 -3.16 -18.59
C ASP A 299 10.05 -1.70 -18.93
N LYS A 300 9.22 -0.73 -18.57
CA LYS A 300 9.44 0.71 -18.74
C LYS A 300 8.49 1.49 -17.85
N SER A 301 8.78 2.78 -17.64
CA SER A 301 7.85 3.73 -17.08
C SER A 301 7.39 4.74 -18.13
N GLU A 302 6.10 5.03 -18.13
CA GLU A 302 5.46 6.11 -18.91
C GLU A 302 4.73 7.09 -17.99
N THR A 303 4.75 6.84 -16.68
CA THR A 303 4.08 7.69 -15.71
C THR A 303 4.90 8.97 -15.49
N GLN A 304 4.23 10.10 -15.66
CA GLN A 304 4.75 11.42 -15.34
C GLN A 304 4.03 11.92 -14.08
N LEU A 305 4.77 12.50 -13.15
CA LEU A 305 4.20 13.16 -11.99
C LEU A 305 4.05 14.65 -12.27
N LEU A 306 2.88 15.18 -11.92
CA LEU A 306 2.65 16.62 -11.96
C LEU A 306 3.34 17.28 -10.77
N ASP A 307 4.07 18.36 -11.03
CA ASP A 307 4.56 19.26 -9.98
C ASP A 307 3.35 19.93 -9.31
N ALA A 308 3.23 19.75 -7.99
CA ALA A 308 2.14 20.34 -7.21
C ALA A 308 2.14 21.88 -7.22
N GLY A 309 3.30 22.52 -7.45
CA GLY A 309 3.45 23.96 -7.59
C GLY A 309 3.12 24.50 -8.98
N LYS A 310 3.12 23.63 -10.00
CA LYS A 310 2.93 23.96 -11.42
C LYS A 310 1.77 23.16 -12.01
N TYR A 311 0.60 23.25 -11.41
CA TYR A 311 -0.57 22.52 -11.88
C TYR A 311 -0.80 22.67 -13.37
N GLY A 312 -0.56 21.60 -14.13
CA GLY A 312 -0.78 21.49 -15.56
C GLY A 312 0.46 21.54 -16.43
N GLU A 313 1.65 21.62 -15.86
CA GLU A 313 2.87 21.26 -16.54
C GLU A 313 3.18 19.80 -16.21
N GLU A 314 3.23 18.95 -17.24
CA GLU A 314 3.78 17.61 -17.12
C GLU A 314 5.30 17.80 -17.11
N ASP A 315 5.93 17.61 -15.95
CA ASP A 315 7.38 17.49 -15.90
C ASP A 315 7.79 16.16 -16.50
N GLU A 316 8.54 16.17 -17.59
CA GLU A 316 9.25 15.01 -18.11
C GLU A 316 10.43 14.67 -17.17
N ILE A 317 10.10 14.39 -15.90
CA ILE A 317 11.07 14.20 -14.81
C ILE A 317 12.09 13.14 -15.19
N SER A 318 11.64 12.07 -15.83
CA SER A 318 12.51 10.96 -16.21
C SER A 318 13.49 11.27 -17.34
N SER A 319 13.26 12.30 -18.17
CA SER A 319 14.11 12.64 -19.31
C SER A 319 15.18 13.69 -19.04
N ALA A 320 14.98 14.57 -18.06
CA ALA A 320 15.79 15.78 -17.87
C ALA A 320 17.23 15.51 -17.40
N SER A 321 17.53 14.41 -16.72
CA SER A 321 18.87 14.12 -16.17
C SER A 321 19.46 12.78 -16.62
N GLY A 322 18.98 12.23 -17.74
CA GLY A 322 19.43 10.94 -18.28
C GLY A 322 18.64 9.74 -17.78
N PHE A 323 17.59 9.94 -17.00
CA PHE A 323 16.59 8.97 -16.67
C PHE A 323 15.47 9.02 -17.72
N LYS A 324 15.63 8.31 -18.85
CA LYS A 324 14.72 8.42 -19.99
C LYS A 324 13.45 7.62 -19.83
N ASP A 325 13.62 6.35 -19.44
CA ASP A 325 12.56 5.39 -19.22
C ASP A 325 12.96 4.41 -18.11
N GLY A 326 12.04 3.59 -17.65
CA GLY A 326 12.32 2.64 -16.58
C GLY A 326 13.49 1.70 -16.84
N ARG A 327 13.78 1.39 -18.11
CA ARG A 327 14.87 0.47 -18.48
C ARG A 327 16.25 1.05 -18.19
N SER A 328 16.39 2.36 -18.27
CA SER A 328 17.67 3.06 -18.05
C SER A 328 17.91 3.44 -16.58
N TRP A 329 16.88 3.44 -15.76
CA TRP A 329 16.91 3.99 -14.41
C TRP A 329 17.94 3.31 -13.50
N ALA A 330 17.90 1.99 -13.43
CA ALA A 330 18.85 1.24 -12.61
C ALA A 330 20.31 1.47 -13.04
N LYS A 331 20.59 1.46 -14.34
CA LYS A 331 21.94 1.69 -14.87
C LYS A 331 22.43 3.10 -14.56
N THR A 332 21.56 4.09 -14.73
CA THR A 332 21.89 5.51 -14.50
C THR A 332 22.12 5.77 -13.02
N LEU A 333 21.21 5.31 -12.14
CA LEU A 333 21.34 5.47 -10.69
C LEU A 333 22.62 4.78 -10.19
N ARG A 334 22.89 3.55 -10.62
CA ARG A 334 24.12 2.82 -10.27
C ARG A 334 25.37 3.62 -10.61
N LYS A 335 25.41 4.25 -11.78
CA LYS A 335 26.53 5.12 -12.19
C LYS A 335 26.67 6.30 -11.25
N LEU A 336 25.56 7.01 -10.95
CA LEU A 336 25.57 8.19 -10.09
C LEU A 336 25.98 7.84 -8.65
N VAL A 337 25.49 6.74 -8.11
CA VAL A 337 25.86 6.26 -6.76
C VAL A 337 27.34 5.85 -6.71
N ARG A 338 27.88 5.16 -7.72
CA ARG A 338 29.31 4.84 -7.79
C ARG A 338 30.20 6.08 -7.89
N GLN A 339 29.71 7.16 -8.45
CA GLN A 339 30.40 8.44 -8.56
C GLN A 339 30.23 9.32 -7.29
N GLY A 340 29.46 8.87 -6.30
CA GLY A 340 29.16 9.68 -5.12
C GLY A 340 28.28 10.91 -5.38
N LYS A 341 27.62 10.98 -6.56
CA LYS A 341 26.72 12.09 -6.92
C LYS A 341 25.34 11.96 -6.32
N VAL A 342 24.90 10.73 -6.08
CA VAL A 342 23.64 10.38 -5.42
C VAL A 342 23.95 9.41 -4.29
N ILE A 343 23.40 9.67 -3.12
CA ILE A 343 23.59 8.85 -1.92
C ILE A 343 22.21 8.36 -1.50
N PRO A 344 22.00 7.02 -1.41
CA PRO A 344 20.82 6.45 -0.76
C PRO A 344 20.79 6.89 0.70
N ASP A 345 19.80 7.69 1.05
CA ASP A 345 19.62 8.29 2.36
C ASP A 345 18.15 8.12 2.78
N LEU A 346 17.91 7.32 3.81
CA LEU A 346 16.58 6.94 4.25
C LEU A 346 15.80 8.12 4.86
N GLU A 347 16.47 8.94 5.66
CA GLU A 347 15.84 10.11 6.28
C GLU A 347 15.38 11.12 5.24
N LYS A 348 16.26 11.39 4.28
CA LYS A 348 15.96 12.25 3.15
C LYS A 348 14.88 11.69 2.26
N LEU A 349 14.91 10.38 1.97
CA LEU A 349 13.87 9.71 1.17
C LEU A 349 12.48 9.91 1.79
N LEU A 350 12.35 9.70 3.10
CA LEU A 350 11.07 9.82 3.80
C LEU A 350 10.57 11.27 3.88
N SER A 351 11.42 12.26 3.62
CA SER A 351 11.04 13.66 3.55
C SER A 351 10.56 14.12 2.16
N PHE A 352 10.67 13.29 1.13
CA PHE A 352 10.27 13.67 -0.22
C PHE A 352 8.76 13.91 -0.32
N THR A 353 8.42 14.93 -1.11
CA THR A 353 7.03 15.31 -1.41
C THR A 353 6.89 15.50 -2.92
N SER A 354 5.66 15.63 -3.38
CA SER A 354 5.39 15.90 -4.80
C SER A 354 5.71 17.34 -5.23
N ALA A 355 5.99 18.26 -4.28
CA ALA A 355 6.13 19.69 -4.60
C ALA A 355 7.43 20.02 -5.35
N ASP A 356 8.55 19.40 -4.95
CA ASP A 356 9.88 19.69 -5.48
C ASP A 356 10.56 18.40 -5.97
N LEU A 357 9.82 17.55 -6.64
CA LEU A 357 10.29 16.25 -7.06
C LEU A 357 11.34 16.36 -8.18
N THR A 358 12.50 15.73 -7.97
CA THR A 358 13.55 15.61 -8.99
C THR A 358 13.61 14.19 -9.56
N PRO A 359 14.19 14.02 -10.77
CA PRO A 359 14.40 12.69 -11.35
C PRO A 359 15.22 11.75 -10.45
N GLU A 360 16.21 12.28 -9.75
CA GLU A 360 17.05 11.53 -8.83
C GLU A 360 16.24 11.01 -7.64
N GLN A 361 15.37 11.86 -7.07
CA GLN A 361 14.48 11.49 -5.96
C GLN A 361 13.50 10.40 -6.40
N LEU A 362 12.91 10.55 -7.59
CA LEU A 362 11.99 9.56 -8.15
C LEU A 362 12.65 8.18 -8.28
N VAL A 363 13.86 8.15 -8.85
CA VAL A 363 14.57 6.88 -9.06
C VAL A 363 15.13 6.32 -7.76
N LEU A 364 15.42 7.16 -6.76
CA LEU A 364 15.74 6.71 -5.40
C LEU A 364 14.54 6.01 -4.75
N MET A 365 13.32 6.58 -4.83
CA MET A 365 12.10 5.95 -4.33
C MET A 365 11.85 4.59 -5.00
N TYR A 366 12.01 4.52 -6.33
CA TYR A 366 11.96 3.25 -7.06
C TYR A 366 12.99 2.25 -6.55
N SER A 367 14.24 2.66 -6.37
CA SER A 367 15.32 1.77 -5.91
C SER A 367 15.10 1.28 -4.48
N PHE A 368 14.51 2.12 -3.63
CA PHE A 368 14.15 1.75 -2.27
C PHE A 368 13.07 0.67 -2.27
N ALA A 369 11.97 0.88 -3.01
CA ALA A 369 10.91 -0.11 -3.14
C ALA A 369 11.44 -1.44 -3.67
N TYR A 370 12.30 -1.41 -4.67
CA TYR A 370 12.95 -2.61 -5.19
C TYR A 370 13.84 -3.30 -4.13
N TYR A 371 14.60 -2.52 -3.36
CA TYR A 371 15.47 -3.05 -2.30
C TYR A 371 14.68 -3.78 -1.22
N ILE A 372 13.64 -3.16 -0.70
CA ILE A 372 12.82 -3.73 0.39
C ILE A 372 11.96 -4.93 -0.04
N GLU A 373 11.84 -5.19 -1.34
CA GLU A 373 11.13 -6.33 -1.89
C GLU A 373 12.05 -7.30 -2.67
N SER A 374 13.38 -7.17 -2.53
CA SER A 374 14.34 -7.89 -3.37
C SER A 374 14.56 -9.36 -2.99
N ASP A 375 14.17 -9.77 -1.80
CA ASP A 375 14.25 -11.16 -1.33
C ASP A 375 13.17 -11.46 -0.28
N SER A 376 13.03 -12.73 0.08
CA SER A 376 11.96 -13.18 0.97
C SER A 376 12.03 -12.60 2.39
N ALA A 377 13.23 -12.37 2.91
CA ALA A 377 13.40 -11.79 4.25
C ALA A 377 12.97 -10.32 4.26
N ARG A 378 13.33 -9.57 3.21
CA ARG A 378 12.91 -8.16 3.05
C ARG A 378 11.41 -8.03 2.78
N VAL A 379 10.83 -8.94 2.00
CA VAL A 379 9.36 -8.95 1.82
C VAL A 379 8.65 -9.18 3.15
N ALA A 380 9.15 -10.08 4.01
CA ALA A 380 8.59 -10.28 5.34
C ALA A 380 8.72 -9.02 6.23
N ALA A 381 9.88 -8.38 6.20
CA ALA A 381 10.10 -7.11 6.90
C ALA A 381 9.20 -5.98 6.38
N PHE A 382 8.99 -5.93 5.06
CA PHE A 382 8.07 -4.97 4.45
C PHE A 382 6.62 -5.20 4.90
N ALA A 383 6.17 -6.44 4.98
CA ALA A 383 4.85 -6.78 5.51
C ALA A 383 4.70 -6.36 6.99
N GLU A 384 5.73 -6.53 7.82
CA GLU A 384 5.76 -5.97 9.18
C GLU A 384 5.61 -4.45 9.18
N MET A 385 6.39 -3.76 8.34
CA MET A 385 6.32 -2.30 8.23
C MET A 385 4.92 -1.83 7.85
N VAL A 386 4.27 -2.49 6.88
CA VAL A 386 2.90 -2.17 6.47
C VAL A 386 1.92 -2.36 7.63
N THR A 387 2.00 -3.47 8.35
CA THR A 387 1.15 -3.74 9.51
C THR A 387 1.30 -2.68 10.61
N ARG A 388 2.53 -2.15 10.81
CA ARG A 388 2.76 -1.04 11.74
C ARG A 388 2.13 0.26 11.25
N ILE A 389 2.22 0.54 9.95
CA ILE A 389 1.57 1.71 9.34
C ILE A 389 0.06 1.61 9.53
N GLU A 390 -0.55 0.44 9.28
CA GLU A 390 -1.98 0.21 9.50
C GLU A 390 -2.41 0.46 10.94
N SER A 391 -1.64 -0.04 11.91
CA SER A 391 -2.00 0.07 13.34
C SER A 391 -1.77 1.46 13.92
N SER A 392 -0.79 2.22 13.42
CA SER A 392 -0.38 3.51 13.98
C SER A 392 -0.79 4.73 13.15
N ASN A 393 -1.25 4.52 11.90
CA ASN A 393 -1.43 5.56 10.89
C ASN A 393 -0.18 6.44 10.70
N GLN A 394 1.00 5.86 10.89
CA GLN A 394 2.29 6.56 10.75
C GLN A 394 3.32 5.67 10.07
N VAL A 395 4.14 6.24 9.20
CA VAL A 395 5.32 5.57 8.69
C VAL A 395 6.35 5.51 9.84
N PRO A 396 6.94 4.33 10.12
CA PRO A 396 7.94 4.20 11.17
C PRO A 396 9.12 5.14 10.97
N ALA A 397 9.73 5.60 12.06
CA ALA A 397 10.93 6.42 11.99
C ALA A 397 12.10 5.68 11.31
N PRO A 398 13.06 6.37 10.69
CA PRO A 398 14.18 5.74 9.98
C PRO A 398 14.89 4.64 10.78
N ILE A 399 15.13 4.86 12.07
CA ILE A 399 15.76 3.85 12.93
C ILE A 399 14.88 2.63 13.16
N GLU A 400 13.57 2.79 13.22
CA GLU A 400 12.63 1.69 13.35
C GLU A 400 12.56 0.88 12.06
N ILE A 401 12.56 1.55 10.89
CA ILE A 401 12.66 0.89 9.59
C ILE A 401 13.95 0.07 9.53
N ALA A 402 15.10 0.67 9.88
CA ALA A 402 16.37 -0.05 9.89
C ALA A 402 16.28 -1.34 10.74
N LYS A 403 15.70 -1.25 11.94
CA LYS A 403 15.52 -2.40 12.84
C LYS A 403 14.56 -3.45 12.30
N ILE A 404 13.47 -3.03 11.66
CA ILE A 404 12.52 -3.95 10.99
C ILE A 404 13.26 -4.77 9.92
N PHE A 405 14.18 -4.14 9.18
CA PHE A 405 14.97 -4.80 8.14
C PHE A 405 16.26 -5.45 8.67
N GLY A 406 16.42 -5.60 9.98
CA GLY A 406 17.49 -6.36 10.62
C GLY A 406 18.83 -5.62 10.76
N HIS A 407 18.80 -4.28 10.73
CA HIS A 407 19.98 -3.44 10.93
C HIS A 407 19.92 -2.72 12.29
N GLU A 408 21.05 -2.56 12.94
CA GLU A 408 21.11 -1.88 14.25
C GLU A 408 21.05 -0.35 14.11
N THR A 409 21.53 0.19 12.99
CA THR A 409 21.55 1.63 12.74
C THR A 409 20.99 1.99 11.35
N VAL A 410 20.65 3.27 11.17
CA VAL A 410 20.22 3.81 9.88
C VAL A 410 21.36 3.74 8.86
N GLU A 411 22.59 3.96 9.27
CA GLU A 411 23.78 3.92 8.43
C GLU A 411 24.04 2.51 7.89
N GLU A 412 23.85 1.46 8.68
CA GLU A 412 23.97 0.07 8.25
C GLU A 412 22.92 -0.26 7.17
N PHE A 413 21.67 0.14 7.39
CA PHE A 413 20.61 -0.01 6.41
C PHE A 413 20.94 0.71 5.10
N GLN A 414 21.36 1.97 5.18
CA GLN A 414 21.74 2.80 4.03
C GLN A 414 22.94 2.22 3.27
N ALA A 415 23.91 1.68 3.99
CA ALA A 415 25.05 1.00 3.38
C ALA A 415 24.61 -0.26 2.60
N ALA A 416 23.74 -1.08 3.18
CA ALA A 416 23.20 -2.26 2.51
C ALA A 416 22.37 -1.91 1.27
N TRP A 417 21.52 -0.89 1.35
CA TRP A 417 20.76 -0.37 0.20
C TRP A 417 21.71 0.20 -0.87
N THR A 418 22.74 0.93 -0.47
CA THR A 418 23.76 1.46 -1.38
C THR A 418 24.47 0.33 -2.13
N GLU A 419 24.87 -0.72 -1.48
CA GLU A 419 25.50 -1.89 -2.10
C GLU A 419 24.53 -2.64 -3.04
N PHE A 420 23.25 -2.72 -2.68
CA PHE A 420 22.24 -3.27 -3.57
C PHE A 420 22.13 -2.44 -4.87
N VAL A 421 22.08 -1.10 -4.78
CA VAL A 421 22.02 -0.22 -5.96
C VAL A 421 23.27 -0.35 -6.83
N LYS A 422 24.45 -0.55 -6.22
CA LYS A 422 25.71 -0.77 -6.97
C LYS A 422 25.78 -2.15 -7.64
N SER A 423 25.00 -3.11 -7.19
CA SER A 423 25.00 -4.47 -7.69
C SER A 423 24.30 -4.63 -9.02
N THR A 424 24.45 -5.81 -9.65
CA THR A 424 23.72 -6.19 -10.86
C THR A 424 22.31 -6.72 -10.58
N SER A 425 21.98 -6.95 -9.31
CA SER A 425 20.63 -7.38 -8.88
C SER A 425 19.60 -6.26 -9.04
N PHE A 426 20.03 -5.01 -8.93
CA PHE A 426 19.21 -3.86 -9.23
C PHE A 426 19.16 -3.65 -10.76
N LYS A 427 17.99 -3.86 -11.36
CA LYS A 427 17.75 -3.87 -12.81
C LYS A 427 16.78 -2.78 -13.24
#